data_377ac3a2597e556347109d8df7a72f82
#
_entry.id   377ac3a2597e556347109d8df7a72f82
#
_cell.length_a   1.000
_cell.length_b   1.000
_cell.length_c   1.000
_cell.angle_alpha   90.00
_cell.angle_beta   90.00
_cell.angle_gamma   90.00
#
_symmetry.space_group_name_H-M   'P 1'
#
loop_
_entity.id
_entity.type
_entity.pdbx_description
1 polymer ?
#
loop_
_entity_poly.entity_id
_entity_poly.type
_entity_poly.pdbx_seq_one_letter_code
_entity_poly.pdbx_strand_id
1 'polypeptide(L)'
;QVSDYTVCDYLISFWNINGMPVNGALWFIRDLMVMLAFSPLVYWCLRYFRWYILVVLGCIWLVGGTLEIPRMDAVFFFFVGAWFSITGRNFVADFKSFFPWGVALYFLFAIGTIGVRGADGFLYVANAGILLGIVSIIALTAYFVERERWKSSYFLISSCFLVYACHQLPLNMFVRILFKFMSPVSDWQFMLIYIV
;
A
#
# COMPACT_ATOMS: atom_id res chain seq x y z
N GLN A 1 -29.26 -15.12 0.01
CA GLN A 1 -29.11 -15.28 1.48
C GLN A 1 -27.86 -16.10 1.73
N VAL A 2 -27.10 -15.82 2.80
CA VAL A 2 -25.82 -16.49 3.11
C VAL A 2 -26.02 -17.98 3.43
N SER A 3 -27.25 -18.38 3.77
CA SER A 3 -27.63 -19.77 4.06
C SER A 3 -27.47 -20.74 2.90
N ASP A 4 -27.37 -20.24 1.67
CA ASP A 4 -27.36 -21.07 0.45
C ASP A 4 -25.93 -21.23 -0.09
N TYR A 5 -24.93 -20.69 0.62
CA TYR A 5 -23.52 -20.78 0.20
C TYR A 5 -22.96 -22.19 0.41
N THR A 6 -22.39 -22.74 -0.65
CA THR A 6 -21.57 -23.95 -0.58
C THR A 6 -20.17 -23.64 -0.08
N VAL A 7 -19.42 -24.67 0.32
CA VAL A 7 -18.00 -24.50 0.71
C VAL A 7 -17.19 -23.86 -0.43
N CYS A 8 -17.54 -24.16 -1.67
CA CYS A 8 -16.92 -23.59 -2.86
C CYS A 8 -17.18 -22.07 -2.94
N ASP A 9 -18.40 -21.62 -2.63
CA ASP A 9 -18.75 -20.19 -2.64
C ASP A 9 -17.98 -19.41 -1.57
N TYR A 10 -17.75 -20.01 -0.39
CA TYR A 10 -16.89 -19.39 0.65
C TYR A 10 -15.43 -19.28 0.20
N LEU A 11 -14.89 -20.33 -0.45
CA LEU A 11 -13.52 -20.28 -0.98
C LEU A 11 -13.39 -19.26 -2.11
N ILE A 12 -14.36 -19.21 -3.03
CA ILE A 12 -14.41 -18.21 -4.10
C ILE A 12 -14.51 -16.80 -3.50
N SER A 13 -15.34 -16.60 -2.47
CA SER A 13 -15.51 -15.31 -1.81
C SER A 13 -14.23 -14.81 -1.12
N PHE A 14 -13.42 -15.73 -0.58
CA PHE A 14 -12.13 -15.39 0.01
C PHE A 14 -11.08 -15.09 -1.07
N TRP A 15 -11.00 -15.95 -2.07
CA TRP A 15 -9.97 -15.88 -3.11
C TRP A 15 -10.32 -14.87 -4.20
N ASN A 16 -11.57 -14.82 -4.62
CA ASN A 16 -12.18 -14.02 -5.67
C ASN A 16 -11.22 -13.69 -6.82
N ILE A 17 -10.98 -14.65 -7.69
CA ILE A 17 -10.06 -14.56 -8.82
C ILE A 17 -10.40 -13.39 -9.74
N ASN A 18 -11.70 -13.07 -9.87
CA ASN A 18 -12.22 -12.06 -10.80
C ASN A 18 -12.49 -10.70 -10.12
N GLY A 19 -11.99 -10.46 -8.91
CA GLY A 19 -12.24 -9.20 -8.21
C GLY A 19 -11.62 -9.07 -6.83
N MET A 20 -12.22 -8.22 -6.00
CA MET A 20 -11.79 -8.05 -4.61
C MET A 20 -12.41 -9.11 -3.71
N PRO A 21 -11.70 -9.62 -2.70
CA PRO A 21 -12.27 -10.46 -1.65
C PRO A 21 -13.47 -9.78 -0.99
N VAL A 22 -14.38 -10.57 -0.38
CA VAL A 22 -15.53 -10.03 0.37
C VAL A 22 -15.10 -9.02 1.45
N ASN A 23 -14.01 -9.30 2.15
CA ASN A 23 -13.33 -8.28 2.94
C ASN A 23 -12.19 -7.68 2.10
N GLY A 24 -12.43 -6.49 1.55
CA GLY A 24 -11.48 -5.83 0.65
C GLY A 24 -10.08 -5.65 1.26
N ALA A 25 -9.94 -5.55 2.59
CA ALA A 25 -8.63 -5.46 3.23
C ALA A 25 -7.78 -6.73 3.08
N LEU A 26 -8.40 -7.89 2.83
CA LEU A 26 -7.68 -9.17 2.74
C LEU A 26 -7.02 -9.41 1.37
N TRP A 27 -7.23 -8.54 0.37
CA TRP A 27 -6.58 -8.69 -0.93
C TRP A 27 -5.04 -8.77 -0.81
N PHE A 28 -4.47 -8.00 0.10
CA PHE A 28 -3.03 -8.00 0.32
C PHE A 28 -2.51 -9.33 0.87
N ILE A 29 -3.26 -9.96 1.78
CA ILE A 29 -2.87 -11.27 2.36
C ILE A 29 -2.90 -12.33 1.28
N ARG A 30 -3.92 -12.33 0.42
CA ARG A 30 -4.02 -13.22 -0.73
C ARG A 30 -2.79 -13.08 -1.64
N ASP A 31 -2.49 -11.85 -2.04
CA ASP A 31 -1.37 -11.57 -2.94
C ASP A 31 -0.02 -11.91 -2.28
N LEU A 32 0.13 -11.65 -0.96
CA LEU A 32 1.30 -12.05 -0.18
C LEU A 32 1.47 -13.58 -0.15
N MET A 33 0.39 -14.35 0.04
CA MET A 33 0.46 -15.82 0.01
C MET A 33 0.95 -16.32 -1.36
N VAL A 34 0.47 -15.74 -2.45
CA VAL A 34 0.93 -16.06 -3.81
C VAL A 34 2.41 -15.72 -3.95
N MET A 35 2.85 -14.52 -3.55
CA MET A 35 4.25 -14.12 -3.64
C MET A 35 5.17 -14.98 -2.77
N LEU A 36 4.72 -15.43 -1.60
CA LEU A 36 5.46 -16.36 -0.76
C LEU A 36 5.63 -17.72 -1.44
N ALA A 37 4.59 -18.25 -2.09
CA ALA A 37 4.70 -19.49 -2.86
C ALA A 37 5.70 -19.35 -4.02
N PHE A 38 5.77 -18.19 -4.64
CA PHE A 38 6.73 -17.88 -5.72
C PHE A 38 8.08 -17.35 -5.23
N SER A 39 8.34 -17.31 -3.92
CA SER A 39 9.59 -16.78 -3.35
C SER A 39 10.88 -17.42 -3.90
N PRO A 40 10.95 -18.74 -4.23
CA PRO A 40 12.13 -19.30 -4.86
C PRO A 40 12.40 -18.69 -6.25
N LEU A 41 11.35 -18.42 -7.03
CA LEU A 41 11.46 -17.77 -8.33
C LEU A 41 11.93 -16.32 -8.18
N VAL A 42 11.36 -15.58 -7.20
CA VAL A 42 11.78 -14.21 -6.88
C VAL A 42 13.25 -14.17 -6.52
N TYR A 43 13.72 -15.10 -5.66
CA TYR A 43 15.13 -15.21 -5.29
C TYR A 43 16.01 -15.43 -6.53
N TRP A 44 15.63 -16.37 -7.40
CA TRP A 44 16.37 -16.68 -8.62
C TRP A 44 16.43 -15.47 -9.56
N CYS A 45 15.31 -14.79 -9.78
CA CYS A 45 15.24 -13.56 -10.59
C CYS A 45 16.16 -12.47 -10.03
N LEU A 46 16.13 -12.21 -8.72
CA LEU A 46 16.98 -11.22 -8.07
C LEU A 46 18.47 -11.60 -8.12
N ARG A 47 18.78 -12.88 -8.02
CA ARG A 47 20.15 -13.36 -8.12
C ARG A 47 20.72 -13.17 -9.54
N TYR A 48 19.92 -13.40 -10.57
CA TYR A 48 20.34 -13.33 -11.97
C TYR A 48 20.31 -11.89 -12.49
N PHE A 49 19.18 -11.20 -12.35
CA PHE A 49 18.97 -9.86 -12.89
C PHE A 49 19.37 -8.73 -11.93
N ARG A 50 19.67 -9.05 -10.68
CA ARG A 50 20.04 -8.07 -9.63
C ARG A 50 19.00 -6.96 -9.50
N TRP A 51 19.45 -5.70 -9.42
CA TRP A 51 18.59 -4.53 -9.30
C TRP A 51 17.86 -4.14 -10.60
N TYR A 52 18.31 -4.64 -11.76
CA TYR A 52 17.67 -4.32 -13.04
C TYR A 52 16.19 -4.75 -13.07
N ILE A 53 15.87 -5.88 -12.47
CA ILE A 53 14.48 -6.35 -12.42
C ILE A 53 13.58 -5.38 -11.63
N LEU A 54 14.11 -4.72 -10.58
CA LEU A 54 13.36 -3.73 -9.81
C LEU A 54 13.02 -2.51 -10.67
N VAL A 55 13.95 -2.07 -11.51
CA VAL A 55 13.72 -0.95 -12.43
C VAL A 55 12.62 -1.34 -13.44
N VAL A 56 12.72 -2.52 -14.04
CA VAL A 56 11.72 -2.99 -15.01
C VAL A 56 10.34 -3.09 -14.37
N LEU A 57 10.23 -3.76 -13.22
CA LEU A 57 8.96 -3.89 -12.50
C LEU A 57 8.42 -2.53 -12.03
N GLY A 58 9.31 -1.65 -11.58
CA GLY A 58 8.95 -0.28 -11.18
C GLY A 58 8.43 0.54 -12.36
N CYS A 59 9.06 0.46 -13.51
CA CYS A 59 8.58 1.12 -14.73
C CYS A 59 7.20 0.58 -15.15
N ILE A 60 7.01 -0.74 -15.17
CA ILE A 60 5.72 -1.36 -15.51
C ILE A 60 4.64 -0.88 -14.54
N TRP A 61 4.92 -0.88 -13.24
CA TRP A 61 3.99 -0.41 -12.21
C TRP A 61 3.70 1.09 -12.34
N LEU A 62 4.71 1.94 -12.58
CA LEU A 62 4.53 3.39 -12.77
C LEU A 62 3.65 3.72 -13.98
N VAL A 63 3.81 2.97 -15.08
CA VAL A 63 3.01 3.15 -16.31
C VAL A 63 1.59 2.59 -16.15
N GLY A 64 1.26 1.98 -14.99
CA GLY A 64 -0.06 1.43 -14.73
C GLY A 64 -0.26 0.04 -15.30
N GLY A 65 0.82 -0.72 -15.47
CA GLY A 65 0.72 -2.14 -15.80
C GLY A 65 -0.12 -2.87 -14.77
N THR A 66 -1.12 -3.61 -15.24
CA THR A 66 -2.08 -4.34 -14.39
C THR A 66 -1.80 -5.82 -14.42
N LEU A 67 -1.78 -6.43 -13.25
CA LEU A 67 -1.94 -7.86 -13.03
C LEU A 67 -3.12 -8.03 -12.06
N GLU A 68 -3.87 -9.08 -12.22
CA GLU A 68 -5.04 -9.30 -11.36
C GLU A 68 -4.65 -10.00 -10.07
N ILE A 69 -3.92 -11.11 -10.17
CA ILE A 69 -3.44 -11.88 -9.00
C ILE A 69 -2.06 -12.49 -9.34
N PRO A 70 -1.01 -12.14 -8.56
CA PRO A 70 -0.95 -11.05 -7.60
C PRO A 70 -0.99 -9.69 -8.31
N ARG A 71 -1.48 -8.66 -7.64
CA ARG A 71 -1.50 -7.30 -8.19
C ARG A 71 -0.07 -6.80 -8.46
N MET A 72 0.08 -5.93 -9.46
CA MET A 72 1.40 -5.42 -9.88
C MET A 72 2.12 -4.64 -8.77
N ASP A 73 1.38 -3.92 -7.92
CA ASP A 73 1.91 -3.27 -6.74
C ASP A 73 2.48 -4.27 -5.72
N ALA A 74 1.75 -5.36 -5.45
CA ALA A 74 2.23 -6.42 -4.56
C ALA A 74 3.52 -7.07 -5.10
N VAL A 75 3.58 -7.37 -6.40
CA VAL A 75 4.78 -7.91 -7.04
C VAL A 75 5.96 -6.95 -6.88
N PHE A 76 5.80 -5.69 -7.27
CA PHE A 76 6.88 -4.72 -7.23
C PHE A 76 7.42 -4.53 -5.80
N PHE A 77 6.56 -4.26 -4.83
CA PHE A 77 7.00 -4.02 -3.45
C PHE A 77 7.56 -5.28 -2.78
N PHE A 78 7.06 -6.48 -3.12
CA PHE A 78 7.64 -7.73 -2.64
C PHE A 78 9.08 -7.93 -3.17
N PHE A 79 9.32 -7.67 -4.45
CA PHE A 79 10.66 -7.73 -5.04
C PHE A 79 11.61 -6.71 -4.41
N VAL A 80 11.15 -5.48 -4.13
CA VAL A 80 11.94 -4.48 -3.42
C VAL A 80 12.32 -4.98 -2.03
N GLY A 81 11.36 -5.47 -1.23
CA GLY A 81 11.63 -6.01 0.10
C GLY A 81 12.59 -7.20 0.07
N ALA A 82 12.39 -8.14 -0.85
CA ALA A 82 13.25 -9.31 -1.03
C ALA A 82 14.69 -8.89 -1.43
N TRP A 83 14.84 -7.87 -2.26
CA TRP A 83 16.17 -7.36 -2.63
C TRP A 83 16.93 -6.80 -1.42
N PHE A 84 16.30 -6.00 -0.58
CA PHE A 84 16.91 -5.50 0.66
C PHE A 84 17.32 -6.65 1.58
N SER A 85 16.46 -7.66 1.72
CA SER A 85 16.74 -8.85 2.54
C SER A 85 17.94 -9.65 2.01
N ILE A 86 17.98 -9.93 0.69
CA ILE A 86 19.04 -10.74 0.06
C ILE A 86 20.38 -9.97 0.08
N THR A 87 20.37 -8.66 -0.08
CA THR A 87 21.60 -7.84 -0.09
C THR A 87 22.09 -7.49 1.31
N GLY A 88 21.30 -7.77 2.36
CA GLY A 88 21.63 -7.41 3.74
C GLY A 88 21.70 -5.90 4.00
N ARG A 89 21.12 -5.07 3.11
CA ARG A 89 21.10 -3.62 3.26
C ARG A 89 20.08 -3.20 4.31
N ASN A 90 20.43 -2.16 5.07
CA ASN A 90 19.50 -1.62 6.04
C ASN A 90 18.58 -0.60 5.36
N PHE A 91 17.36 -1.01 5.12
CA PHE A 91 16.30 -0.23 4.50
C PHE A 91 16.10 1.14 5.17
N VAL A 92 16.06 1.18 6.51
CA VAL A 92 15.88 2.42 7.26
C VAL A 92 17.08 3.34 7.11
N ALA A 93 18.30 2.78 7.19
CA ALA A 93 19.53 3.57 7.06
C ALA A 93 19.69 4.21 5.67
N ASP A 94 19.27 3.49 4.63
CA ASP A 94 19.33 3.98 3.25
C ASP A 94 18.35 5.14 3.02
N PHE A 95 17.15 5.08 3.62
CA PHE A 95 16.11 6.09 3.37
C PHE A 95 16.10 7.26 4.37
N LYS A 96 16.67 7.13 5.55
CA LYS A 96 16.65 8.22 6.55
C LYS A 96 17.28 9.52 6.08
N SER A 97 18.28 9.46 5.18
CA SER A 97 18.94 10.63 4.60
C SER A 97 18.02 11.50 3.75
N PHE A 98 16.88 10.96 3.30
CA PHE A 98 15.88 11.72 2.54
C PHE A 98 15.06 12.68 3.41
N PHE A 99 15.10 12.58 4.73
CA PHE A 99 14.47 13.57 5.60
C PHE A 99 15.35 14.84 5.70
N PRO A 100 14.80 16.08 5.62
CA PRO A 100 13.37 16.45 5.51
C PRO A 100 12.84 16.60 4.07
N TRP A 101 13.72 16.52 3.06
CA TRP A 101 13.37 16.78 1.66
C TRP A 101 12.32 15.83 1.12
N GLY A 102 12.36 14.56 1.52
CA GLY A 102 11.37 13.56 1.11
C GLY A 102 9.95 13.95 1.53
N VAL A 103 9.80 14.46 2.76
CA VAL A 103 8.49 14.91 3.27
C VAL A 103 7.98 16.11 2.48
N ALA A 104 8.85 17.09 2.20
CA ALA A 104 8.47 18.27 1.41
C ALA A 104 8.05 17.89 -0.02
N LEU A 105 8.81 16.99 -0.66
CA LEU A 105 8.49 16.47 -1.98
C LEU A 105 7.17 15.68 -1.98
N TYR A 106 6.93 14.86 -0.96
CA TYR A 106 5.66 14.13 -0.82
C TYR A 106 4.46 15.10 -0.80
N PHE A 107 4.50 16.15 0.02
CA PHE A 107 3.43 17.15 0.04
C PHE A 107 3.26 17.87 -1.30
N LEU A 108 4.35 18.21 -1.98
CA LEU A 108 4.30 18.80 -3.31
C LEU A 108 3.61 17.88 -4.32
N PHE A 109 3.96 16.58 -4.30
CA PHE A 109 3.31 15.58 -5.17
C PHE A 109 1.84 15.33 -4.79
N ALA A 110 1.52 15.31 -3.50
CA ALA A 110 0.14 15.17 -3.04
C ALA A 110 -0.75 16.32 -3.54
N ILE A 111 -0.26 17.56 -3.43
CA ILE A 111 -0.96 18.74 -3.97
C ILE A 111 -1.03 18.65 -5.51
N GLY A 112 0.07 18.28 -6.17
CA GLY A 112 0.12 18.10 -7.62
C GLY A 112 -0.89 17.06 -8.12
N THR A 113 -1.08 15.97 -7.37
CA THR A 113 -2.05 14.90 -7.69
C THR A 113 -3.49 15.46 -7.72
N ILE A 114 -3.82 16.39 -6.80
CA ILE A 114 -5.13 17.04 -6.78
C ILE A 114 -5.30 17.91 -8.05
N GLY A 115 -4.25 18.65 -8.44
CA GLY A 115 -4.29 19.52 -9.60
C GLY A 115 -4.40 18.81 -10.95
N VAL A 116 -3.89 17.59 -11.06
CA VAL A 116 -3.95 16.77 -12.30
C VAL A 116 -5.07 15.73 -12.29
N ARG A 117 -5.97 15.79 -11.32
CA ARG A 117 -7.07 14.81 -11.21
C ARG A 117 -7.96 14.88 -12.47
N GLY A 118 -8.10 13.72 -13.13
CA GLY A 118 -8.84 13.61 -14.40
C GLY A 118 -8.03 13.89 -15.66
N ALA A 119 -6.74 14.23 -15.55
CA ALA A 119 -5.84 14.33 -16.70
C ALA A 119 -5.15 12.97 -16.99
N ASP A 120 -4.71 12.76 -18.23
CA ASP A 120 -4.06 11.52 -18.67
C ASP A 120 -2.79 11.17 -17.87
N GLY A 121 -2.14 12.16 -17.24
CA GLY A 121 -0.95 11.96 -16.40
C GLY A 121 -1.22 11.62 -14.93
N PHE A 122 -2.48 11.60 -14.49
CA PHE A 122 -2.84 11.42 -13.07
C PHE A 122 -2.21 10.17 -12.45
N LEU A 123 -2.27 9.04 -13.13
CA LEU A 123 -1.75 7.76 -12.63
C LEU A 123 -0.25 7.80 -12.32
N TYR A 124 0.54 8.41 -13.21
CA TYR A 124 1.99 8.52 -13.03
C TYR A 124 2.35 9.36 -11.81
N VAL A 125 1.67 10.50 -11.66
CA VAL A 125 1.88 11.41 -10.52
C VAL A 125 1.46 10.74 -9.22
N ALA A 126 0.32 10.03 -9.21
CA ALA A 126 -0.16 9.30 -8.05
C ALA A 126 0.80 8.19 -7.64
N ASN A 127 1.25 7.35 -8.56
CA ASN A 127 2.18 6.26 -8.28
C ASN A 127 3.55 6.79 -7.80
N ALA A 128 4.07 7.85 -8.41
CA ALA A 128 5.28 8.51 -7.92
C ALA A 128 5.08 9.09 -6.51
N GLY A 129 3.92 9.67 -6.23
CA GLY A 129 3.53 10.13 -4.90
C GLY A 129 3.50 9.00 -3.86
N ILE A 130 3.04 7.80 -4.22
CA ILE A 130 3.06 6.63 -3.34
C ILE A 130 4.50 6.25 -2.96
N LEU A 131 5.43 6.18 -3.93
CA LEU A 131 6.84 5.90 -3.64
C LEU A 131 7.47 6.93 -2.71
N LEU A 132 7.26 8.21 -3.02
CA LEU A 132 7.74 9.31 -2.16
C LEU A 132 7.12 9.25 -0.76
N GLY A 133 5.83 8.92 -0.67
CA GLY A 133 5.14 8.75 0.60
C GLY A 133 5.73 7.65 1.47
N ILE A 134 5.99 6.47 0.88
CA ILE A 134 6.62 5.35 1.59
C ILE A 134 8.01 5.73 2.09
N VAL A 135 8.86 6.29 1.24
CA VAL A 135 10.21 6.74 1.63
C VAL A 135 10.13 7.81 2.71
N SER A 136 9.21 8.77 2.57
CA SER A 136 9.04 9.87 3.52
C SER A 136 8.59 9.41 4.89
N ILE A 137 7.62 8.48 4.97
CA ILE A 137 7.13 7.99 6.27
C ILE A 137 8.20 7.16 6.99
N ILE A 138 9.01 6.39 6.24
CA ILE A 138 10.13 5.65 6.81
C ILE A 138 11.20 6.61 7.35
N ALA A 139 11.60 7.61 6.56
CA ALA A 139 12.58 8.61 6.97
C ALA A 139 12.11 9.42 8.18
N LEU A 140 10.83 9.83 8.19
CA LEU A 140 10.21 10.55 9.30
C LEU A 140 10.16 9.70 10.58
N THR A 141 9.72 8.44 10.46
CA THR A 141 9.65 7.51 11.59
C THR A 141 11.04 7.25 12.16
N ALA A 142 12.04 7.00 11.30
CA ALA A 142 13.43 6.81 11.71
C ALA A 142 13.96 8.02 12.48
N TYR A 143 13.69 9.24 11.99
CA TYR A 143 14.10 10.47 12.63
C TYR A 143 13.53 10.64 14.05
N PHE A 144 12.24 10.33 14.26
CA PHE A 144 11.60 10.45 15.57
C PHE A 144 12.00 9.33 16.52
N VAL A 145 12.21 8.12 16.03
CA VAL A 145 12.67 6.98 16.84
C VAL A 145 14.12 7.17 17.29
N GLU A 146 15.02 7.61 16.41
CA GLU A 146 16.43 7.88 16.78
C GLU A 146 16.56 9.00 17.81
N ARG A 147 15.62 9.94 17.85
CA ARG A 147 15.59 11.02 18.87
C ARG A 147 14.83 10.65 20.13
N GLU A 148 14.48 9.38 20.31
CA GLU A 148 13.70 8.86 21.45
C GLU A 148 12.37 9.58 21.69
N ARG A 149 11.86 10.32 20.69
CA ARG A 149 10.58 11.02 20.78
C ARG A 149 9.41 10.06 20.60
N TRP A 150 9.60 8.98 19.87
CA TRP A 150 8.62 7.91 19.68
C TRP A 150 9.17 6.61 20.24
N LYS A 151 8.43 6.03 21.18
CA LYS A 151 8.71 4.69 21.72
C LYS A 151 7.76 3.70 21.12
N SER A 152 8.27 2.56 20.69
CA SER A 152 7.43 1.46 20.23
C SER A 152 6.64 0.88 21.40
N SER A 153 5.33 0.71 21.22
CA SER A 153 4.48 0.02 22.17
C SER A 153 4.27 -1.42 21.68
N TYR A 154 4.55 -2.40 22.54
CA TYR A 154 4.30 -3.81 22.24
C TYR A 154 2.83 -4.07 21.88
N PHE A 155 1.91 -3.38 22.55
CA PHE A 155 0.48 -3.44 22.25
C PHE A 155 0.17 -2.98 20.81
N LEU A 156 0.73 -1.86 20.37
CA LEU A 156 0.52 -1.35 19.01
C LEU A 156 1.12 -2.30 17.98
N ILE A 157 2.32 -2.81 18.22
CA ILE A 157 2.98 -3.75 17.30
C ILE A 157 2.13 -5.02 17.13
N SER A 158 1.68 -5.63 18.22
CA SER A 158 0.86 -6.85 18.17
C SER A 158 -0.53 -6.62 17.58
N SER A 159 -1.05 -5.39 17.68
CA SER A 159 -2.37 -5.04 17.14
C SER A 159 -2.34 -4.62 15.67
N CYS A 160 -1.16 -4.37 15.06
CA CYS A 160 -1.06 -3.86 13.69
C CYS A 160 -1.81 -4.73 12.67
N PHE A 161 -1.70 -6.05 12.78
CA PHE A 161 -2.39 -6.97 11.88
C PHE A 161 -3.92 -6.90 12.05
N LEU A 162 -4.40 -6.86 13.29
CA LEU A 162 -5.83 -6.75 13.59
C LEU A 162 -6.39 -5.42 13.08
N VAL A 163 -5.67 -4.32 13.32
CA VAL A 163 -6.04 -3.00 12.81
C VAL A 163 -6.10 -3.03 11.29
N TYR A 164 -5.09 -3.61 10.63
CA TYR A 164 -5.07 -3.76 9.18
C TYR A 164 -6.27 -4.57 8.66
N ALA A 165 -6.59 -5.70 9.27
CA ALA A 165 -7.68 -6.57 8.81
C ALA A 165 -9.07 -5.96 9.05
N CYS A 166 -9.23 -5.18 10.12
CA CYS A 166 -10.53 -4.68 10.55
C CYS A 166 -10.79 -3.20 10.22
N HIS A 167 -9.77 -2.40 9.83
CA HIS A 167 -9.91 -0.94 9.67
C HIS A 167 -10.99 -0.53 8.67
N GLN A 168 -11.23 -1.32 7.65
CA GLN A 168 -12.20 -1.00 6.60
C GLN A 168 -13.65 -0.98 7.12
N LEU A 169 -14.00 -1.84 8.08
CA LEU A 169 -15.34 -1.89 8.65
C LEU A 169 -15.69 -0.63 9.46
N PRO A 170 -14.89 -0.22 10.47
CA PRO A 170 -15.17 0.99 11.22
C PRO A 170 -15.05 2.26 10.36
N LEU A 171 -14.12 2.32 9.39
CA LEU A 171 -14.03 3.45 8.47
C LEU A 171 -15.29 3.59 7.62
N ASN A 172 -15.78 2.51 7.04
CA ASN A 172 -17.02 2.54 6.26
C ASN A 172 -18.24 2.92 7.13
N MET A 173 -18.29 2.44 8.38
CA MET A 173 -19.33 2.85 9.32
C MET A 173 -19.24 4.34 9.65
N PHE A 174 -18.03 4.82 9.93
CA PHE A 174 -17.76 6.22 10.24
C PHE A 174 -18.14 7.15 9.09
N VAL A 175 -17.71 6.81 7.88
CA VAL A 175 -18.07 7.55 6.66
C VAL A 175 -19.59 7.61 6.48
N ARG A 176 -20.31 6.48 6.62
CA ARG A 176 -21.78 6.46 6.52
C ARG A 176 -22.45 7.33 7.55
N ILE A 177 -21.95 7.35 8.80
CA ILE A 177 -22.44 8.20 9.87
C ILE A 177 -22.21 9.67 9.52
N LEU A 178 -21.00 10.03 9.06
CA LEU A 178 -20.69 11.40 8.65
C LEU A 178 -21.59 11.87 7.51
N PHE A 179 -21.81 11.04 6.49
CA PHE A 179 -22.74 11.37 5.40
C PHE A 179 -24.16 11.63 5.89
N LYS A 180 -24.61 10.86 6.89
CA LYS A 180 -25.95 11.04 7.47
C LYS A 180 -26.09 12.34 8.25
N PHE A 181 -25.03 12.75 8.96
CA PHE A 181 -25.07 13.97 9.78
C PHE A 181 -24.69 15.25 9.02
N MET A 182 -23.75 15.17 8.08
CA MET A 182 -23.22 16.35 7.40
C MET A 182 -23.94 16.66 6.08
N SER A 183 -24.68 15.71 5.48
CA SER A 183 -25.38 15.88 4.21
C SER A 183 -24.53 16.72 3.21
N PRO A 184 -23.34 16.27 2.81
CA PRO A 184 -22.38 17.08 2.09
C PRO A 184 -22.98 17.56 0.77
N VAL A 185 -22.90 18.88 0.52
CA VAL A 185 -23.47 19.56 -0.65
C VAL A 185 -22.37 19.98 -1.64
N SER A 186 -21.11 20.02 -1.17
CA SER A 186 -19.98 20.51 -1.96
C SER A 186 -18.83 19.51 -2.02
N ASP A 187 -18.07 19.52 -3.13
CA ASP A 187 -16.96 18.61 -3.37
C ASP A 187 -15.89 18.65 -2.27
N TRP A 188 -15.62 19.81 -1.68
CA TRP A 188 -14.65 19.91 -0.59
C TRP A 188 -15.11 19.22 0.71
N GLN A 189 -16.42 19.21 0.98
CA GLN A 189 -17.00 18.46 2.10
C GLN A 189 -16.89 16.94 1.88
N PHE A 190 -17.13 16.49 0.64
CA PHE A 190 -16.87 15.09 0.26
C PHE A 190 -15.39 14.73 0.46
N MET A 191 -14.47 15.59 0.03
CA MET A 191 -13.04 15.37 0.21
C MET A 191 -12.66 15.26 1.69
N LEU A 192 -13.18 16.12 2.57
CA LEU A 192 -12.93 16.05 4.00
C LEU A 192 -13.39 14.71 4.61
N ILE A 193 -14.55 14.20 4.22
CA ILE A 193 -15.08 12.92 4.70
C ILE A 193 -14.21 11.73 4.27
N TYR A 194 -13.56 11.80 3.09
CA TYR A 194 -12.68 10.74 2.58
C TYR A 194 -11.22 10.85 3.02
N ILE A 195 -10.80 11.99 3.57
CA ILE A 195 -9.44 12.19 4.11
C ILE A 195 -9.35 11.73 5.57
N VAL A 196 -10.46 11.75 6.30
CA VAL A 196 -10.56 11.27 7.68
C VAL A 196 -10.75 9.75 7.72
#